data_eb3706423903e2c68ca36ef5701bcbaf
#
_entry.id   eb3706423903e2c68ca36ef5701bcbaf
#
_cell.length_a   1.000
_cell.length_b   1.000
_cell.length_c   1.000
_cell.angle_alpha   90.00
_cell.angle_beta   90.00
_cell.angle_gamma   90.00
#
_symmetry.space_group_name_H-M   'P 1'
#
loop_
_entity.id
_entity.type
_entity.pdbx_description
1 polymer ?
#
loop_
_entity_poly.entity_id
_entity_poly.type
_entity_poly.pdbx_seq_one_letter_code
_entity_poly.pdbx_strand_id
1 'polypeptide(L)'
;MGITGAMKIAHLAETLGLDVELHACGPAHRHCMAAIRNTNYYELALVGPKCRNPLPHIYTCGYSDQLDCIDSEGYVPVPIGPGLGVTYDWDYIDHHRIALHEFV
;
A
#
# COMPACT_ATOMS: atom_id res chain seq x y z
N MET A 1 5.98 -6.69 9.58
CA MET A 1 6.96 -5.59 9.76
C MET A 1 6.27 -4.32 9.28
N GLY A 2 6.21 -3.27 10.06
CA GLY A 2 5.49 -2.05 9.67
C GLY A 2 6.37 -1.09 8.85
N ILE A 3 5.86 0.13 8.62
CA ILE A 3 6.55 1.20 7.86
C ILE A 3 8.00 1.39 8.32
N THR A 4 8.21 1.51 9.64
CA THR A 4 9.55 1.68 10.21
C THR A 4 10.52 0.57 9.81
N GLY A 5 10.07 -0.68 9.83
CA GLY A 5 10.90 -1.81 9.43
C GLY A 5 11.19 -1.83 7.93
N ALA A 6 10.19 -1.54 7.09
CA ALA A 6 10.35 -1.43 5.64
C ALA A 6 11.40 -0.35 5.27
N MET A 7 11.30 0.83 5.88
CA MET A 7 12.25 1.92 5.64
C MET A 7 13.69 1.56 6.07
N LYS A 8 13.87 0.86 7.20
CA LYS A 8 15.20 0.40 7.64
C LYS A 8 15.83 -0.58 6.64
N ILE A 9 15.04 -1.50 6.10
CA ILE A 9 15.52 -2.45 5.09
C ILE A 9 15.85 -1.72 3.78
N ALA A 10 15.01 -0.78 3.36
CA ALA A 10 15.25 0.01 2.16
C ALA A 10 16.57 0.79 2.23
N HIS A 11 16.83 1.46 3.36
CA HIS A 11 18.10 2.17 3.57
C HIS A 11 19.32 1.23 3.61
N LEU A 12 19.18 0.04 4.22
CA LEU A 12 20.24 -0.95 4.18
C LEU A 12 20.52 -1.43 2.75
N ALA A 13 19.48 -1.75 2.00
CA ALA A 13 19.61 -2.15 0.59
C ALA A 13 20.25 -1.05 -0.27
N GLU A 14 19.85 0.21 -0.06
CA GLU A 14 20.43 1.38 -0.73
C GLU A 14 21.96 1.45 -0.51
N THR A 15 22.43 1.23 0.71
CA THR A 15 23.87 1.24 1.02
C THR A 15 24.64 0.12 0.34
N LEU A 16 23.95 -0.95 -0.04
CA LEU A 16 24.51 -2.09 -0.77
C LEU A 16 24.34 -2.00 -2.28
N GLY A 17 23.73 -0.91 -2.78
CA GLY A 17 23.43 -0.73 -4.20
C GLY A 17 22.35 -1.66 -4.73
N LEU A 18 21.43 -2.11 -3.86
CA LEU A 18 20.31 -2.98 -4.21
C LEU A 18 19.00 -2.21 -4.31
N ASP A 19 18.17 -2.58 -5.27
CA ASP A 19 16.80 -2.08 -5.35
C ASP A 19 15.89 -2.80 -4.35
N VAL A 20 14.80 -2.13 -3.99
CA VAL A 20 13.79 -2.63 -3.04
C VAL A 20 12.40 -2.46 -3.65
N GLU A 21 11.68 -3.56 -3.73
CA GLU A 21 10.27 -3.55 -4.10
C GLU A 21 9.44 -4.08 -2.92
N LEU A 22 8.33 -3.40 -2.64
CA LEU A 22 7.42 -3.83 -1.59
C LEU A 22 6.36 -4.74 -2.18
N HIS A 23 6.30 -5.99 -1.70
CA HIS A 23 5.27 -6.93 -2.11
C HIS A 23 3.89 -6.51 -1.59
N ALA A 24 2.87 -6.63 -2.44
CA ALA A 24 1.48 -6.22 -2.24
C ALA A 24 1.25 -4.69 -2.31
N CYS A 25 0.01 -4.29 -2.11
CA CYS A 25 -0.47 -2.93 -2.26
C CYS A 25 -1.10 -2.39 -0.98
N GLY A 26 -1.45 -1.12 -1.00
CA GLY A 26 -2.11 -0.42 0.10
C GLY A 26 -1.55 0.98 0.33
N PRO A 27 -2.27 1.84 1.07
CA PRO A 27 -1.85 3.23 1.24
C PRO A 27 -0.49 3.35 1.96
N ALA A 28 -0.20 2.49 2.93
CA ALA A 28 1.11 2.46 3.60
C ALA A 28 2.24 2.10 2.64
N HIS A 29 2.01 1.18 1.70
CA HIS A 29 2.98 0.80 0.66
C HIS A 29 3.26 1.98 -0.28
N ARG A 30 2.22 2.72 -0.72
CA ARG A 30 2.39 3.89 -1.58
C ARG A 30 3.24 4.97 -0.91
N HIS A 31 2.99 5.25 0.38
CA HIS A 31 3.80 6.20 1.14
C HIS A 31 5.25 5.75 1.30
N CYS A 32 5.48 4.48 1.62
CA CYS A 32 6.84 3.93 1.71
C CYS A 32 7.57 4.06 0.37
N MET A 33 6.95 3.61 -0.72
CA MET A 33 7.57 3.64 -2.05
C MET A 33 7.83 5.07 -2.54
N ALA A 34 6.95 6.02 -2.24
CA ALA A 34 7.20 7.44 -2.54
C ALA A 34 8.40 8.02 -1.77
N ALA A 35 8.79 7.42 -0.64
CA ALA A 35 9.91 7.85 0.18
C ALA A 35 11.20 7.05 -0.05
N ILE A 36 11.12 5.86 -0.65
CA ILE A 36 12.26 4.99 -0.95
C ILE A 36 12.90 5.44 -2.28
N ARG A 37 14.21 5.68 -2.27
CA ARG A 37 14.94 6.16 -3.45
C ARG A 37 15.31 5.06 -4.44
N ASN A 38 15.51 3.85 -3.96
CA ASN A 38 15.94 2.66 -4.70
C ASN A 38 14.77 1.70 -4.95
N THR A 39 13.63 2.24 -5.38
CA THR A 39 12.44 1.46 -5.78
C THR A 39 11.99 1.90 -7.17
N ASN A 40 11.36 0.99 -7.94
CA ASN A 40 11.00 1.25 -9.32
C ASN A 40 9.50 1.09 -9.58
N TYR A 41 8.85 0.06 -9.01
CA TYR A 41 7.50 -0.31 -9.39
C TYR A 41 6.61 -0.56 -8.17
N TYR A 42 5.40 0.00 -8.23
CA TYR A 42 4.35 -0.29 -7.25
C TYR A 42 3.55 -1.52 -7.70
N GLU A 43 3.40 -2.49 -6.79
CA GLU A 43 2.66 -3.72 -7.06
C GLU A 43 1.18 -3.55 -6.74
N LEU A 44 0.30 -3.86 -7.71
CA LEU A 44 -1.16 -3.92 -7.50
C LEU A 44 -1.68 -5.32 -7.13
N ALA A 45 -0.80 -6.31 -6.98
CA ALA A 45 -1.14 -7.71 -6.71
C ALA A 45 -2.08 -8.33 -7.77
N LEU A 46 -1.90 -7.94 -9.04
CA LEU A 46 -2.69 -8.43 -10.16
C LEU A 46 -1.87 -9.49 -10.92
N VAL A 47 -2.48 -10.66 -11.15
CA VAL A 47 -1.82 -11.78 -11.86
C VAL A 47 -2.17 -11.85 -13.35
N GLY A 48 -2.95 -10.90 -13.84
CA GLY A 48 -3.30 -10.80 -15.26
C GLY A 48 -4.32 -9.70 -15.54
N PRO A 49 -4.53 -9.30 -16.79
CA PRO A 49 -5.34 -8.13 -17.15
C PRO A 49 -6.83 -8.28 -16.81
N LYS A 50 -7.29 -9.50 -16.55
CA LYS A 50 -8.67 -9.79 -16.13
C LYS A 50 -8.81 -10.10 -14.64
N CYS A 51 -7.70 -10.13 -13.90
CA CYS A 51 -7.70 -10.37 -12.47
C CYS A 51 -7.96 -9.07 -11.72
N ARG A 52 -8.73 -9.18 -10.64
CA ARG A 52 -8.92 -8.07 -9.70
C ARG A 52 -8.05 -8.31 -8.48
N ASN A 53 -7.66 -7.25 -7.81
CA ASN A 53 -7.05 -7.35 -6.51
C ASN A 53 -8.02 -8.10 -5.57
N PRO A 54 -7.60 -9.21 -4.95
CA PRO A 54 -8.47 -10.02 -4.09
C PRO A 54 -8.76 -9.38 -2.73
N LEU A 55 -8.06 -8.29 -2.38
CA LEU A 55 -8.26 -7.63 -1.10
C LEU A 55 -9.63 -6.95 -1.06
N PRO A 56 -10.35 -7.05 0.07
CA PRO A 56 -11.63 -6.39 0.21
C PRO A 56 -11.47 -4.86 0.15
N HIS A 57 -12.45 -4.19 -0.43
CA HIS A 57 -12.47 -2.73 -0.45
C HIS A 57 -12.94 -2.22 0.92
N ILE A 58 -12.00 -1.73 1.70
CA ILE A 58 -12.20 -1.28 3.09
C ILE A 58 -12.13 0.24 3.24
N TYR A 59 -12.30 0.98 2.15
CA TYR A 59 -12.18 2.44 2.16
C TYR A 59 -13.50 3.09 1.76
N THR A 60 -13.85 4.19 2.44
CA THR A 60 -15.01 5.04 2.11
C THR A 60 -14.63 6.27 1.29
N CYS A 61 -13.34 6.46 1.00
CA CYS A 61 -12.81 7.47 0.10
C CYS A 61 -12.51 6.87 -1.29
N GLY A 62 -12.12 7.71 -2.24
CA GLY A 62 -11.81 7.30 -3.62
C GLY A 62 -10.49 6.53 -3.78
N TYR A 63 -9.92 5.94 -2.72
CA TYR A 63 -8.72 5.13 -2.82
C TYR A 63 -9.02 3.77 -3.46
N SER A 64 -8.20 3.38 -4.42
CA SER A 64 -8.30 2.09 -5.11
C SER A 64 -6.92 1.50 -5.36
N ASP A 65 -6.78 0.19 -5.29
CA ASP A 65 -5.64 -0.60 -5.77
C ASP A 65 -6.07 -1.53 -6.92
N GLN A 66 -7.07 -1.13 -7.68
CA GLN A 66 -7.47 -1.76 -8.94
C GLN A 66 -6.82 -1.03 -10.13
N LEU A 67 -7.00 -1.54 -11.33
CA LEU A 67 -6.46 -0.92 -12.56
C LEU A 67 -6.95 0.52 -12.80
N ASP A 68 -8.09 0.89 -12.26
CA ASP A 68 -8.67 2.22 -12.36
C ASP A 68 -7.88 3.30 -11.60
N CYS A 69 -6.97 2.93 -10.72
CA CYS A 69 -6.11 3.87 -10.01
C CYS A 69 -4.87 4.30 -10.81
N ILE A 70 -4.60 3.66 -11.95
CA ILE A 70 -3.45 3.98 -12.80
C ILE A 70 -3.83 5.10 -13.75
N ASP A 71 -3.05 6.18 -13.77
CA ASP A 71 -3.26 7.27 -14.70
C ASP A 71 -2.75 6.95 -16.12
N SER A 72 -2.95 7.89 -17.06
CA SER A 72 -2.56 7.71 -18.46
C SER A 72 -1.04 7.62 -18.68
N GLU A 73 -0.25 8.00 -17.70
CA GLU A 73 1.22 7.95 -17.74
C GLU A 73 1.77 6.71 -17.02
N GLY A 74 0.90 5.89 -16.42
CA GLY A 74 1.27 4.66 -15.71
C GLY A 74 1.59 4.86 -14.24
N TYR A 75 1.22 5.99 -13.65
CA TYR A 75 1.44 6.25 -12.23
C TYR A 75 0.20 5.98 -11.38
N VAL A 76 0.44 5.70 -10.11
CA VAL A 76 -0.60 5.64 -9.08
C VAL A 76 -0.42 6.78 -8.09
N PRO A 77 -1.49 7.50 -7.71
CA PRO A 77 -1.38 8.62 -6.78
C PRO A 77 -1.07 8.14 -5.37
N VAL A 78 -0.22 8.88 -4.67
CA VAL A 78 -0.06 8.73 -3.22
C VAL A 78 -1.20 9.49 -2.54
N PRO A 79 -1.96 8.87 -1.61
CA PRO A 79 -3.05 9.56 -0.92
C PRO A 79 -2.56 10.78 -0.15
N ILE A 80 -3.36 11.84 -0.15
CA ILE A 80 -3.04 13.10 0.52
C ILE A 80 -4.00 13.30 1.70
N GLY A 81 -3.48 13.66 2.87
CA GLY A 81 -4.28 13.96 4.05
C GLY A 81 -3.65 13.45 5.34
N PRO A 82 -4.32 13.59 6.48
CA PRO A 82 -3.82 13.12 7.77
C PRO A 82 -3.59 11.60 7.77
N GLY A 83 -2.55 11.16 8.47
CA GLY A 83 -2.18 9.75 8.56
C GLY A 83 -1.79 9.17 7.21
N LEU A 84 -2.48 8.13 6.76
CA LEU A 84 -2.26 7.51 5.45
C LEU A 84 -3.05 8.17 4.31
N GLY A 85 -3.76 9.26 4.58
CA GLY A 85 -4.55 9.97 3.58
C GLY A 85 -5.78 9.20 3.07
N VAL A 86 -6.26 8.22 3.82
CA VAL A 86 -7.43 7.42 3.49
C VAL A 86 -8.43 7.39 4.63
N THR A 87 -9.70 7.13 4.32
CA THR A 87 -10.77 6.90 5.29
C THR A 87 -11.22 5.45 5.20
N TYR A 88 -11.19 4.76 6.34
CA TYR A 88 -11.59 3.36 6.43
C TYR A 88 -13.08 3.19 6.69
N ASP A 89 -13.65 2.15 6.12
CA ASP A 89 -15.00 1.65 6.44
C ASP A 89 -14.94 0.84 7.74
N TRP A 90 -15.05 1.55 8.87
CA TRP A 90 -14.97 0.92 10.18
C TRP A 90 -16.14 -0.01 10.46
N ASP A 91 -17.33 0.27 9.93
CA ASP A 91 -18.50 -0.60 10.07
C ASP A 91 -18.26 -1.94 9.38
N TYR A 92 -17.71 -1.90 8.16
CA TYR A 92 -17.31 -3.11 7.44
C TYR A 92 -16.24 -3.90 8.20
N ILE A 93 -15.20 -3.21 8.67
CA ILE A 93 -14.07 -3.83 9.40
C ILE A 93 -14.56 -4.49 10.68
N ASP A 94 -15.38 -3.80 11.48
CA ASP A 94 -15.91 -4.32 12.73
C ASP A 94 -16.83 -5.52 12.51
N HIS A 95 -17.64 -5.49 11.46
CA HIS A 95 -18.52 -6.62 11.12
C HIS A 95 -17.74 -7.89 10.71
N HIS A 96 -16.56 -7.73 10.11
CA HIS A 96 -15.74 -8.85 9.63
C HIS A 96 -14.56 -9.17 10.56
N ARG A 97 -14.45 -8.51 11.69
CA ARG A 97 -13.38 -8.74 12.67
C ARG A 97 -13.53 -10.10 13.35
N ILE A 98 -12.51 -10.94 13.23
CA ILE A 98 -12.46 -12.27 13.84
C ILE A 98 -11.73 -12.28 15.18
N ALA A 99 -10.90 -11.29 15.47
CA ALA A 99 -10.17 -11.13 16.72
C ALA A 99 -9.78 -9.68 16.98
N LEU A 100 -9.61 -9.31 18.23
CA LEU A 100 -9.03 -8.04 18.68
C LEU A 100 -7.94 -8.34 19.69
N HIS A 101 -6.76 -7.79 19.49
CA HIS A 101 -5.65 -7.87 20.45
C HIS A 101 -5.29 -6.45 20.89
N GLU A 102 -5.34 -6.20 22.18
CA GLU A 102 -4.92 -4.95 22.78
C GLU A 102 -3.52 -5.11 23.39
N PHE A 103 -2.65 -4.17 23.08
CA PHE A 103 -1.28 -4.11 23.61
C PHE A 103 -1.23 -2.94 24.61
N VAL A 104 -0.93 -3.24 25.84
CA VAL A 104 -0.80 -2.28 26.95
C VAL A 104 0.65 -2.13 27.37
#